data_9be10942453af5a6213449c5deb0662d
#
_entry.id   9be10942453af5a6213449c5deb0662d
#
_cell.length_a   1.000
_cell.length_b   1.000
_cell.length_c   1.000
_cell.angle_alpha   90.00
_cell.angle_beta   90.00
_cell.angle_gamma   90.00
#
_symmetry.space_group_name_H-M   'P 1'
#
loop_
_entity.id
_entity.type
_entity.pdbx_description
1 polymer ?
#
loop_
_entity_poly.entity_id
_entity_poly.type
_entity_poly.pdbx_seq_one_letter_code
_entity_poly.pdbx_strand_id
1 'polypeptide(L)'
;GTGQQAGTDSGRMKDGSDFIGGGSYGQGHWRFPPEHRMLGYAYILTHPGVPCLFWPHAVRMPDGRHGDMAAEVATMVQMRKNAGIVADSPVEILIAESDVYVARVRGSNADVTVKLGPRYDFPKEIMPAEGGREWKMCASGKDYAIWSRPHPTRA
;
A
#
# COMPACT_ATOMS: atom_id res chain seq x y z
N GLY A 1 39.62 -35.35 -24.06
CA GLY A 1 38.41 -34.94 -23.40
C GLY A 1 38.43 -33.48 -23.09
N THR A 2 37.76 -32.68 -23.90
CA THR A 2 37.59 -31.23 -23.67
C THR A 2 36.39 -31.04 -22.77
N GLY A 3 36.61 -30.75 -21.47
CA GLY A 3 35.56 -30.35 -20.55
C GLY A 3 35.14 -28.91 -20.86
N GLN A 4 33.93 -28.74 -21.38
CA GLN A 4 33.27 -27.44 -21.40
C GLN A 4 32.84 -27.12 -19.96
N GLN A 5 33.45 -26.12 -19.34
CA GLN A 5 32.90 -25.47 -18.19
C GLN A 5 31.69 -24.63 -18.63
N ALA A 6 30.52 -25.03 -18.22
CA ALA A 6 29.33 -24.18 -18.31
C ALA A 6 29.58 -22.97 -17.42
N GLY A 7 29.74 -21.80 -18.05
CA GLY A 7 29.77 -20.53 -17.37
C GLY A 7 28.44 -20.31 -16.67
N THR A 8 28.49 -20.15 -15.34
CA THR A 8 27.35 -19.66 -14.58
C THR A 8 27.14 -18.22 -15.00
N ASP A 9 26.17 -18.00 -15.88
CA ASP A 9 25.67 -16.66 -16.19
C ASP A 9 25.00 -16.13 -14.92
N SER A 10 25.76 -15.37 -14.15
CA SER A 10 25.25 -14.61 -13.04
C SER A 10 24.40 -13.49 -13.64
N GLY A 11 23.09 -13.71 -13.64
CA GLY A 11 22.13 -12.83 -14.25
C GLY A 11 22.18 -11.41 -13.75
N ARG A 12 22.96 -10.60 -14.42
CA ARG A 12 22.97 -9.16 -14.24
C ARG A 12 21.81 -8.59 -15.04
N MET A 13 20.83 -8.01 -14.35
CA MET A 13 19.76 -7.30 -15.04
C MET A 13 20.35 -6.13 -15.86
N LYS A 14 19.78 -5.88 -17.06
CA LYS A 14 20.22 -4.82 -17.99
C LYS A 14 20.19 -3.40 -17.40
N ASP A 15 19.60 -3.22 -16.24
CA ASP A 15 19.49 -1.94 -15.51
C ASP A 15 20.59 -1.72 -14.45
N GLY A 16 21.56 -2.62 -14.33
CA GLY A 16 22.66 -2.49 -13.38
C GLY A 16 22.29 -2.74 -11.91
N SER A 17 21.09 -3.23 -11.60
CA SER A 17 20.75 -3.63 -10.24
C SER A 17 21.31 -5.01 -9.94
N ASP A 18 22.10 -5.11 -8.88
CA ASP A 18 22.58 -6.39 -8.38
C ASP A 18 21.41 -7.23 -7.84
N PHE A 19 21.31 -8.46 -8.33
CA PHE A 19 20.34 -9.42 -7.84
C PHE A 19 20.71 -9.85 -6.42
N ILE A 20 20.08 -9.26 -5.43
CA ILE A 20 20.25 -9.68 -4.03
C ILE A 20 19.44 -10.95 -3.82
N GLY A 21 20.06 -12.10 -3.90
CA GLY A 21 19.39 -13.40 -3.70
C GLY A 21 20.02 -14.55 -4.47
N GLY A 22 21.30 -14.45 -4.78
CA GLY A 22 22.05 -15.45 -5.53
C GLY A 22 22.50 -16.65 -4.70
N GLY A 23 21.60 -17.54 -4.38
CA GLY A 23 21.91 -18.91 -4.02
C GLY A 23 21.00 -19.83 -4.83
N SER A 24 21.46 -21.05 -5.12
CA SER A 24 20.74 -22.09 -5.86
C SER A 24 19.36 -22.46 -5.28
N TYR A 25 18.99 -21.84 -4.16
CA TYR A 25 17.70 -21.96 -3.46
C TYR A 25 16.97 -20.63 -3.31
N GLY A 26 17.49 -19.53 -3.93
CA GLY A 26 16.86 -18.22 -3.90
C GLY A 26 15.58 -18.23 -4.73
N GLN A 27 14.44 -18.02 -4.11
CA GLN A 27 13.24 -17.66 -4.84
C GLN A 27 13.50 -16.33 -5.52
N GLY A 28 13.36 -16.29 -6.86
CA GLY A 28 13.42 -15.06 -7.61
C GLY A 28 12.30 -14.13 -7.14
N HIS A 29 12.63 -13.12 -6.33
CA HIS A 29 11.64 -12.14 -5.89
C HIS A 29 11.45 -11.12 -6.99
N TRP A 30 10.23 -11.04 -7.54
CA TRP A 30 9.85 -9.94 -8.39
C TRP A 30 9.87 -8.66 -7.57
N ARG A 31 10.67 -7.70 -8.03
CA ARG A 31 10.74 -6.39 -7.39
C ARG A 31 9.38 -5.72 -7.49
N PHE A 32 8.82 -5.28 -6.38
CA PHE A 32 7.57 -4.51 -6.40
C PHE A 32 7.79 -3.21 -7.20
N PRO A 33 6.96 -2.92 -8.23
CA PRO A 33 7.15 -1.76 -9.09
C PRO A 33 7.22 -0.47 -8.27
N PRO A 34 8.27 0.37 -8.45
CA PRO A 34 8.43 1.60 -7.69
C PRO A 34 7.24 2.54 -7.78
N GLU A 35 6.62 2.62 -8.96
CA GLU A 35 5.44 3.44 -9.25
C GLU A 35 4.17 3.02 -8.50
N HIS A 36 4.13 1.78 -7.99
CA HIS A 36 2.99 1.25 -7.24
C HIS A 36 3.25 1.13 -5.73
N ARG A 37 4.41 1.59 -5.24
CA ARG A 37 4.75 1.48 -3.81
C ARG A 37 3.72 2.12 -2.90
N MET A 38 3.21 3.30 -3.27
CA MET A 38 2.19 3.98 -2.48
C MET A 38 0.85 3.25 -2.49
N LEU A 39 0.49 2.57 -3.59
CA LEU A 39 -0.68 1.68 -3.62
C LEU A 39 -0.52 0.52 -2.63
N GLY A 40 0.68 -0.07 -2.59
CA GLY A 40 1.01 -1.12 -1.62
C GLY A 40 0.88 -0.64 -0.18
N TYR A 41 1.41 0.54 0.16
CA TYR A 41 1.26 1.13 1.50
C TYR A 41 -0.19 1.50 1.81
N ALA A 42 -0.92 2.07 0.86
CA ALA A 42 -2.35 2.34 1.04
C ALA A 42 -3.13 1.06 1.34
N TYR A 43 -2.81 -0.04 0.67
CA TYR A 43 -3.41 -1.34 0.94
C TYR A 43 -3.08 -1.84 2.35
N ILE A 44 -1.80 -2.05 2.68
CA ILE A 44 -1.41 -2.69 3.95
C ILE A 44 -1.74 -1.83 5.18
N LEU A 45 -1.76 -0.50 5.05
CA LEU A 45 -2.05 0.40 6.17
C LEU A 45 -3.54 0.63 6.40
N THR A 46 -4.40 0.31 5.44
CA THR A 46 -5.86 0.37 5.60
C THR A 46 -6.49 -0.98 5.95
N HIS A 47 -5.84 -2.10 5.61
CA HIS A 47 -6.40 -3.45 5.79
C HIS A 47 -6.05 -4.08 7.14
N PRO A 48 -6.79 -5.14 7.56
CA PRO A 48 -6.42 -5.95 8.71
C PRO A 48 -5.03 -6.60 8.54
N GLY A 49 -4.51 -7.17 9.59
CA GLY A 49 -3.16 -7.73 9.63
C GLY A 49 -2.17 -6.77 10.32
N VAL A 50 -0.94 -7.21 10.44
CA VAL A 50 0.17 -6.43 11.02
C VAL A 50 1.02 -5.88 9.88
N PRO A 51 0.93 -4.57 9.57
CA PRO A 51 1.67 -3.99 8.45
C PRO A 51 3.17 -3.98 8.74
N CYS A 52 3.95 -4.37 7.75
CA CYS A 52 5.40 -4.26 7.78
C CYS A 52 5.86 -3.11 6.89
N LEU A 53 6.60 -2.17 7.46
CA LEU A 53 7.14 -1.01 6.75
C LEU A 53 8.62 -1.22 6.45
N PHE A 54 9.01 -0.97 5.22
CA PHE A 54 10.42 -0.90 4.87
C PHE A 54 10.99 0.43 5.39
N TRP A 55 11.93 0.35 6.33
CA TRP A 55 12.46 1.51 7.05
C TRP A 55 12.85 2.70 6.17
N PRO A 56 13.60 2.51 5.04
CA PRO A 56 13.95 3.62 4.16
C PRO A 56 12.76 4.34 3.51
N HIS A 57 11.58 3.71 3.44
CA HIS A 57 10.36 4.36 2.97
C HIS A 57 9.60 5.09 4.08
N ALA A 58 9.78 4.65 5.33
CA ALA A 58 9.06 5.19 6.49
C ALA A 58 9.75 6.41 7.09
N VAL A 59 11.05 6.62 6.81
CA VAL A 59 11.83 7.74 7.34
C VAL A 59 12.59 8.43 6.21
N ARG A 60 12.78 9.74 6.37
CA ARG A 60 13.60 10.51 5.45
C ARG A 60 15.08 10.16 5.69
N MET A 61 15.70 9.51 4.72
CA MET A 61 17.13 9.17 4.79
C MET A 61 17.99 10.42 4.53
N PRO A 62 19.13 10.58 5.25
CA PRO A 62 20.02 11.74 5.07
C PRO A 62 20.59 11.86 3.65
N ASP A 63 20.71 10.76 2.93
CA ASP A 63 21.21 10.70 1.55
C ASP A 63 20.13 10.96 0.48
N GLY A 64 18.92 11.33 0.89
CA GLY A 64 17.80 11.62 0.01
C GLY A 64 17.15 10.40 -0.65
N ARG A 65 17.68 9.18 -0.41
CA ARG A 65 17.07 7.96 -0.96
C ARG A 65 15.73 7.68 -0.32
N HIS A 66 14.73 7.40 -1.14
CA HIS A 66 13.37 7.01 -0.75
C HIS A 66 12.59 8.03 0.11
N GLY A 67 13.13 9.25 0.30
CA GLY A 67 12.58 10.25 1.21
C GLY A 67 11.20 10.80 0.85
N ASP A 68 10.75 10.62 -0.38
CA ASP A 68 9.50 11.23 -0.88
C ASP A 68 8.23 10.56 -0.33
N MET A 69 8.34 9.34 0.20
CA MET A 69 7.19 8.59 0.72
C MET A 69 6.98 8.72 2.24
N ALA A 70 7.97 9.21 2.97
CA ALA A 70 7.95 9.19 4.44
C ALA A 70 6.76 9.97 5.04
N ALA A 71 6.42 11.12 4.46
CA ALA A 71 5.31 11.94 4.93
C ALA A 71 3.95 11.26 4.70
N GLU A 72 3.73 10.71 3.51
CA GLU A 72 2.51 10.01 3.15
C GLU A 72 2.34 8.71 3.95
N VAL A 73 3.41 7.95 4.12
CA VAL A 73 3.41 6.74 4.96
C VAL A 73 3.09 7.10 6.41
N ALA A 74 3.70 8.16 6.96
CA ALA A 74 3.41 8.63 8.32
C ALA A 74 1.93 9.04 8.47
N THR A 75 1.36 9.73 7.49
CA THR A 75 -0.06 10.10 7.47
C THR A 75 -0.96 8.87 7.51
N MET A 76 -0.65 7.85 6.72
CA MET A 76 -1.43 6.60 6.69
C MET A 76 -1.29 5.80 8.01
N VAL A 77 -0.11 5.77 8.61
CA VAL A 77 0.12 5.15 9.93
C VAL A 77 -0.73 5.85 11.00
N GLN A 78 -0.76 7.19 10.98
CA GLN A 78 -1.56 7.96 11.93
C GLN A 78 -3.05 7.74 11.71
N MET A 79 -3.51 7.72 10.46
CA MET A 79 -4.89 7.40 10.10
C MET A 79 -5.29 6.01 10.63
N ARG A 80 -4.45 4.98 10.42
CA ARG A 80 -4.68 3.63 10.93
C ARG A 80 -4.86 3.60 12.44
N LYS A 81 -3.97 4.28 13.17
CA LYS A 81 -4.06 4.40 14.64
C LYS A 81 -5.33 5.10 15.08
N ASN A 82 -5.65 6.23 14.47
CA ASN A 82 -6.84 7.02 14.81
C ASN A 82 -8.14 6.25 14.54
N ALA A 83 -8.20 5.52 13.44
CA ALA A 83 -9.35 4.67 13.10
C ALA A 83 -9.46 3.44 14.01
N GLY A 84 -8.37 3.02 14.64
CA GLY A 84 -8.33 1.81 15.46
C GLY A 84 -8.39 0.54 14.64
N ILE A 85 -7.70 0.50 13.49
CA ILE A 85 -7.59 -0.70 12.66
C ILE A 85 -6.56 -1.64 13.28
N VAL A 86 -6.96 -2.88 13.50
CA VAL A 86 -6.17 -3.96 14.10
C VAL A 86 -6.08 -5.16 13.18
N ALA A 87 -5.38 -6.21 13.62
CA ALA A 87 -5.07 -7.38 12.79
C ALA A 87 -6.30 -8.17 12.31
N ASP A 88 -7.40 -8.11 13.03
CA ASP A 88 -8.67 -8.81 12.76
C ASP A 88 -9.83 -7.84 12.44
N SER A 89 -9.54 -6.59 12.12
CA SER A 89 -10.57 -5.63 11.73
C SER A 89 -11.39 -6.15 10.56
N PRO A 90 -12.74 -6.08 10.61
CA PRO A 90 -13.59 -6.51 9.50
C PRO A 90 -13.33 -5.68 8.25
N VAL A 91 -13.28 -6.36 7.10
CA VAL A 91 -13.14 -5.74 5.79
C VAL A 91 -14.28 -6.18 4.87
N GLU A 92 -14.86 -5.23 4.16
CA GLU A 92 -15.85 -5.43 3.11
C GLU A 92 -15.27 -4.95 1.78
N ILE A 93 -15.15 -5.85 0.82
CA ILE A 93 -14.71 -5.51 -0.54
C ILE A 93 -15.93 -5.05 -1.32
N LEU A 94 -15.94 -3.79 -1.75
CA LEU A 94 -17.04 -3.15 -2.47
C LEU A 94 -16.87 -3.27 -3.98
N ILE A 95 -15.64 -3.16 -4.48
CA ILE A 95 -15.27 -3.36 -5.89
C ILE A 95 -13.93 -4.10 -5.94
N ALA A 96 -13.83 -5.09 -6.82
CA ALA A 96 -12.60 -5.78 -7.14
C ALA A 96 -12.53 -6.05 -8.65
N GLU A 97 -12.05 -5.08 -9.40
CA GLU A 97 -11.90 -5.14 -10.85
C GLU A 97 -10.44 -4.89 -11.24
N SER A 98 -10.09 -5.10 -12.50
CA SER A 98 -8.69 -5.01 -12.97
C SER A 98 -8.08 -3.61 -12.84
N ASP A 99 -8.90 -2.58 -12.85
CA ASP A 99 -8.50 -1.16 -12.85
C ASP A 99 -8.95 -0.39 -11.61
N VAL A 100 -9.70 -1.03 -10.70
CA VAL A 100 -10.08 -0.45 -9.43
C VAL A 100 -10.38 -1.49 -8.35
N TYR A 101 -9.91 -1.20 -7.16
CA TYR A 101 -10.25 -1.90 -5.93
C TYR A 101 -10.80 -0.89 -4.93
N VAL A 102 -11.94 -1.19 -4.32
CA VAL A 102 -12.52 -0.39 -3.23
C VAL A 102 -12.89 -1.31 -2.10
N ALA A 103 -12.44 -0.98 -0.90
CA ALA A 103 -12.79 -1.71 0.32
C ALA A 103 -13.11 -0.75 1.46
N ARG A 104 -13.96 -1.22 2.36
CA ARG A 104 -14.29 -0.56 3.62
C ARG A 104 -13.81 -1.41 4.78
N VAL A 105 -13.03 -0.82 5.66
CA VAL A 105 -12.46 -1.47 6.84
C VAL A 105 -13.04 -0.83 8.09
N ARG A 106 -13.53 -1.63 9.01
CA ARG A 106 -14.09 -1.16 10.27
C ARG A 106 -13.02 -1.16 11.36
N GLY A 107 -12.56 0.02 11.74
CA GLY A 107 -11.76 0.20 12.95
C GLY A 107 -12.63 0.31 14.20
N SER A 108 -12.00 0.34 15.38
CA SER A 108 -12.72 0.52 16.64
C SER A 108 -13.30 1.92 16.83
N ASN A 109 -12.71 2.93 16.18
CA ASN A 109 -13.07 4.35 16.32
C ASN A 109 -13.68 4.96 15.05
N ALA A 110 -13.34 4.41 13.89
CA ALA A 110 -13.79 4.92 12.60
C ALA A 110 -13.84 3.83 11.54
N ASP A 111 -14.73 3.98 10.56
CA ASP A 111 -14.66 3.24 9.31
C ASP A 111 -13.69 3.93 8.35
N VAL A 112 -12.95 3.14 7.58
CA VAL A 112 -12.03 3.62 6.55
C VAL A 112 -12.43 3.04 5.22
N THR A 113 -12.58 3.88 4.20
CA THR A 113 -12.76 3.45 2.81
C THR A 113 -11.48 3.74 2.05
N VAL A 114 -10.95 2.75 1.36
CA VAL A 114 -9.78 2.87 0.50
C VAL A 114 -10.14 2.54 -0.94
N LYS A 115 -9.64 3.35 -1.85
CA LYS A 115 -9.73 3.15 -3.30
C LYS A 115 -8.33 3.03 -3.87
N LEU A 116 -8.08 2.00 -4.66
CA LEU A 116 -6.81 1.76 -5.35
C LEU A 116 -7.08 1.54 -6.85
N GLY A 117 -6.20 2.02 -7.69
CA GLY A 117 -6.28 1.88 -9.15
C GLY A 117 -6.65 3.18 -9.87
N PRO A 118 -6.51 3.23 -11.20
CA PRO A 118 -6.65 4.47 -11.98
C PRO A 118 -8.10 4.92 -12.19
N ARG A 119 -9.10 4.03 -12.05
CA ARG A 119 -10.49 4.38 -12.30
C ARG A 119 -11.12 5.16 -11.14
N TYR A 120 -11.92 6.19 -11.45
CA TYR A 120 -12.58 7.07 -10.49
C TYR A 120 -14.11 7.17 -10.69
N ASP A 121 -14.66 6.55 -11.72
CA ASP A 121 -16.10 6.52 -11.99
C ASP A 121 -16.76 5.29 -11.36
N PHE A 122 -17.36 5.46 -10.20
CA PHE A 122 -18.11 4.42 -9.52
C PHE A 122 -19.43 4.95 -8.97
N PRO A 123 -20.38 4.04 -8.63
CA PRO A 123 -21.63 4.43 -8.04
C PRO A 123 -21.43 5.26 -6.76
N LYS A 124 -22.20 6.34 -6.62
CA LYS A 124 -22.11 7.27 -5.48
C LYS A 124 -22.37 6.57 -4.13
N GLU A 125 -23.11 5.46 -4.16
CA GLU A 125 -23.43 4.65 -2.98
C GLU A 125 -22.21 3.92 -2.40
N ILE A 126 -21.22 3.67 -3.24
CA ILE A 126 -20.00 2.94 -2.86
C ILE A 126 -18.93 3.91 -2.35
N MET A 127 -18.83 5.07 -2.98
CA MET A 127 -17.83 6.07 -2.64
C MET A 127 -18.37 7.11 -1.67
N PRO A 128 -17.53 7.58 -0.75
CA PRO A 128 -17.85 8.76 0.03
C PRO A 128 -18.15 9.93 -0.90
N ALA A 129 -19.32 10.53 -0.77
CA ALA A 129 -19.70 11.68 -1.57
C ALA A 129 -18.71 12.83 -1.31
N GLU A 130 -18.20 13.45 -2.37
CA GLU A 130 -17.43 14.69 -2.24
C GLU A 130 -18.32 15.73 -1.52
N GLY A 131 -17.81 16.28 -0.40
CA GLY A 131 -18.55 17.22 0.43
C GLY A 131 -19.56 16.58 1.40
N GLY A 132 -19.64 15.24 1.46
CA GLY A 132 -20.39 14.54 2.52
C GLY A 132 -19.81 14.85 3.90
N ARG A 133 -20.68 15.25 4.84
CA ARG A 133 -20.25 15.64 6.20
C ARG A 133 -19.67 14.48 7.01
N GLU A 134 -19.97 13.25 6.62
CA GLU A 134 -19.60 12.05 7.38
C GLU A 134 -18.19 11.54 7.03
N TRP A 135 -17.82 11.56 5.76
CA TRP A 135 -16.55 11.07 5.28
C TRP A 135 -15.56 12.20 5.06
N LYS A 136 -14.35 12.05 5.58
CA LYS A 136 -13.24 12.99 5.37
C LYS A 136 -12.10 12.29 4.66
N MET A 137 -11.59 12.91 3.60
CA MET A 137 -10.38 12.43 2.93
C MET A 137 -9.20 12.58 3.88
N CYS A 138 -8.47 11.48 4.12
CA CYS A 138 -7.30 11.42 5.01
C CYS A 138 -6.00 11.42 4.24
N ALA A 139 -5.98 10.78 3.07
CA ALA A 139 -4.81 10.69 2.21
C ALA A 139 -5.24 10.47 0.77
N SER A 140 -4.47 10.98 -0.16
CA SER A 140 -4.65 10.71 -1.59
C SER A 140 -3.34 10.88 -2.33
N GLY A 141 -3.23 10.25 -3.49
CA GLY A 141 -2.10 10.37 -4.39
C GLY A 141 -2.43 9.76 -5.74
N LYS A 142 -1.39 9.44 -6.51
CA LYS A 142 -1.59 8.79 -7.80
C LYS A 142 -2.28 7.43 -7.59
N ASP A 143 -3.47 7.30 -8.15
CA ASP A 143 -4.26 6.08 -8.20
C ASP A 143 -4.71 5.53 -6.83
N TYR A 144 -4.66 6.33 -5.76
CA TYR A 144 -5.24 5.96 -4.48
C TYR A 144 -5.92 7.14 -3.77
N ALA A 145 -6.93 6.82 -2.96
CA ALA A 145 -7.56 7.75 -2.04
C ALA A 145 -8.10 6.99 -0.82
N ILE A 146 -8.04 7.64 0.34
CA ILE A 146 -8.45 7.08 1.61
C ILE A 146 -9.35 8.09 2.33
N TRP A 147 -10.51 7.62 2.76
CA TRP A 147 -11.47 8.39 3.54
C TRP A 147 -11.71 7.72 4.89
N SER A 148 -11.99 8.52 5.90
CA SER A 148 -12.38 8.05 7.23
C SER A 148 -13.70 8.65 7.65
N ARG A 149 -14.51 7.85 8.35
CA ARG A 149 -15.76 8.25 8.98
C ARG A 149 -15.73 7.86 10.45
N PRO A 150 -15.56 8.82 11.37
CA PRO A 150 -15.61 8.54 12.81
C PRO A 150 -16.94 7.90 13.21
N HIS A 151 -16.88 6.94 14.12
CA HIS A 151 -18.11 6.41 14.72
C HIS A 151 -18.74 7.48 15.61
N PRO A 152 -20.09 7.51 15.75
CA PRO A 152 -20.74 8.38 16.68
C PRO A 152 -20.21 8.16 18.08
N THR A 153 -19.86 9.24 18.78
CA THR A 153 -19.47 9.17 20.18
C THR A 153 -20.66 8.62 20.97
N ARG A 154 -20.48 7.49 21.66
CA ARG A 154 -21.48 7.03 22.59
C ARG A 154 -21.60 8.08 23.70
N ALA A 155 -22.76 8.68 23.75
CA ALA A 155 -23.10 9.56 24.87
C ALA A 155 -23.19 8.77 26.17
#